data_99fbd830609f758802ff5c847391289f
#
_entry.id   99fbd830609f758802ff5c847391289f
#
_cell.length_a   1.000
_cell.length_b   1.000
_cell.length_c   1.000
_cell.angle_alpha   90.00
_cell.angle_beta   90.00
_cell.angle_gamma   90.00
#
_symmetry.space_group_name_H-M   'P 1'
#
loop_
_entity.id
_entity.type
_entity.pdbx_description
1 polymer ?
#
loop_
_entity_poly.entity_id
_entity_poly.type
_entity_poly.pdbx_seq_one_letter_code
_entity_poly.pdbx_strand_id
1 'polypeptide(L)'
;MKGSECVISIQELLGLINEFLYSNILIALLVATGVYFTIRTKFVQFRMLPEGIRLLKEKSHHDDGVSSFQALMISTASRVGTGNIAGVATALAAGGAGSIFWMWIIALIGGASAFIESTLAQVYKEKDGDSFRGGPAYYIEKAIGKRWLGIIFSCLLIACFIFGFNPLQAYNVSSAVEYYFSNNELVAFVIGAVLALATAAVIFGGVHRIGIISSKVVPVMAILYILLGLYITFSNLNQLPEIFSDIFNQAFDFKAIAGGFAGSCVMHGIKRGLFSNEAGMGSAPNAGATADVSHPVKQGLVQTISVFIDTMLICSTTAFMLLNYGTESGLTGMPYVQQAIFAEVGEFGIHFITISIFLFAFSSLIGNYCYAESNFKFIIDNKKALFIFRIITVMIIFFGAQASFNTIWDLADVLMGFMAIMNIVVILLLGKIAFKCLKDYSIQKKEGKDPIFHPDNLGIKNAEFWHDIEKEYEKPVEV
;
A
#
# COMPACT_ATOMS: atom_id res chain seq x y z
N MET A 1 -36.82 8.88 -36.55
CA MET A 1 -35.89 8.08 -35.74
C MET A 1 -34.71 8.98 -35.38
N LYS A 2 -34.75 9.63 -34.22
CA LYS A 2 -33.62 10.40 -33.71
C LYS A 2 -32.69 9.36 -33.02
N GLY A 3 -31.46 9.24 -33.51
CA GLY A 3 -30.43 8.46 -32.84
C GLY A 3 -30.22 9.02 -31.44
N SER A 4 -30.56 8.25 -30.42
CA SER A 4 -30.06 8.48 -29.07
C SER A 4 -28.55 8.22 -29.11
N GLU A 5 -27.77 9.29 -29.17
CA GLU A 5 -26.34 9.18 -28.83
C GLU A 5 -26.29 8.59 -27.42
N CYS A 6 -25.80 7.36 -27.32
CA CYS A 6 -25.57 6.69 -26.03
C CYS A 6 -24.36 7.37 -25.41
N VAL A 7 -24.59 8.44 -24.65
CA VAL A 7 -23.55 9.10 -23.87
C VAL A 7 -23.23 8.16 -22.71
N ILE A 8 -22.14 7.38 -22.84
CA ILE A 8 -21.62 6.55 -21.77
C ILE A 8 -21.33 7.45 -20.58
N SER A 9 -21.89 7.16 -19.43
CA SER A 9 -21.58 7.88 -18.18
C SER A 9 -20.12 7.66 -17.78
N ILE A 10 -19.54 8.61 -17.04
CA ILE A 10 -18.15 8.45 -16.51
C ILE A 10 -18.05 7.17 -15.69
N GLN A 11 -19.05 6.84 -14.91
CA GLN A 11 -19.08 5.64 -14.09
C GLN A 11 -19.07 4.35 -14.94
N GLU A 12 -19.87 4.28 -16.00
CA GLU A 12 -19.87 3.15 -16.93
C GLU A 12 -18.52 3.00 -17.63
N LEU A 13 -17.91 4.11 -18.04
CA LEU A 13 -16.58 4.09 -18.66
C LEU A 13 -15.51 3.56 -17.70
N LEU A 14 -15.50 4.04 -16.46
CA LEU A 14 -14.57 3.56 -15.43
C LEU A 14 -14.79 2.08 -15.15
N GLY A 15 -16.03 1.61 -15.07
CA GLY A 15 -16.36 0.20 -14.87
C GLY A 15 -15.84 -0.69 -16.00
N LEU A 16 -16.03 -0.29 -17.26
CA LEU A 16 -15.53 -1.02 -18.44
C LEU A 16 -13.99 -1.09 -18.45
N ILE A 17 -13.30 0.01 -18.17
CA ILE A 17 -11.83 0.06 -18.11
C ILE A 17 -11.34 -0.85 -16.96
N ASN A 18 -11.99 -0.77 -15.81
CA ASN A 18 -11.67 -1.56 -14.64
C ASN A 18 -11.80 -3.06 -14.92
N GLU A 19 -12.92 -3.50 -15.48
CA GLU A 19 -13.15 -4.88 -15.87
C GLU A 19 -12.09 -5.36 -16.89
N PHE A 20 -11.81 -4.58 -17.92
CA PHE A 20 -10.80 -4.92 -18.93
C PHE A 20 -9.41 -5.09 -18.32
N LEU A 21 -8.97 -4.15 -17.45
CA LEU A 21 -7.65 -4.16 -16.84
C LEU A 21 -7.46 -5.39 -15.93
N TYR A 22 -8.42 -5.65 -15.06
CA TYR A 22 -8.27 -6.72 -14.07
C TYR A 22 -8.56 -8.11 -14.63
N SER A 23 -9.57 -8.25 -15.51
CA SER A 23 -9.90 -9.56 -16.06
C SER A 23 -8.90 -10.06 -17.11
N ASN A 24 -8.24 -9.16 -17.84
CA ASN A 24 -7.42 -9.58 -18.99
C ASN A 24 -5.91 -9.42 -18.77
N ILE A 25 -5.44 -8.46 -17.97
CA ILE A 25 -4.03 -8.09 -17.96
C ILE A 25 -3.43 -8.16 -16.55
N LEU A 26 -3.96 -7.39 -15.63
CA LEU A 26 -3.26 -7.07 -14.39
C LEU A 26 -3.09 -8.26 -13.47
N ILE A 27 -4.13 -9.07 -13.30
CA ILE A 27 -4.09 -10.25 -12.42
C ILE A 27 -3.05 -11.25 -12.92
N ALA A 28 -3.07 -11.58 -14.21
CA ALA A 28 -2.08 -12.48 -14.80
C ALA A 28 -0.66 -11.94 -14.65
N LEU A 29 -0.47 -10.65 -14.89
CA LEU A 29 0.84 -9.99 -14.79
C LEU A 29 1.35 -9.97 -13.34
N LEU A 30 0.51 -9.65 -12.37
CA LEU A 30 0.85 -9.66 -10.94
C LEU A 30 1.26 -11.05 -10.46
N VAL A 31 0.44 -12.06 -10.75
CA VAL A 31 0.70 -13.45 -10.33
C VAL A 31 1.98 -13.97 -10.98
N ALA A 32 2.12 -13.83 -12.30
CA ALA A 32 3.31 -14.28 -13.03
C ALA A 32 4.58 -13.62 -12.50
N THR A 33 4.54 -12.31 -12.24
CA THR A 33 5.68 -11.53 -11.72
C THR A 33 6.02 -11.93 -10.30
N GLY A 34 5.02 -12.04 -9.43
CA GLY A 34 5.20 -12.46 -8.03
C GLY A 34 5.82 -13.86 -7.94
N VAL A 35 5.32 -14.81 -8.73
CA VAL A 35 5.87 -16.17 -8.82
C VAL A 35 7.30 -16.15 -9.38
N TYR A 36 7.54 -15.41 -10.47
CA TYR A 36 8.87 -15.26 -11.06
C TYR A 36 9.90 -14.75 -10.06
N PHE A 37 9.60 -13.66 -9.35
CA PHE A 37 10.51 -13.10 -8.35
C PHE A 37 10.67 -14.01 -7.14
N THR A 38 9.61 -14.67 -6.68
CA THR A 38 9.67 -15.65 -5.59
C THR A 38 10.68 -16.76 -5.91
N ILE A 39 10.60 -17.34 -7.12
CA ILE A 39 11.51 -18.40 -7.55
C ILE A 39 12.93 -17.87 -7.74
N ARG A 40 13.10 -16.73 -8.43
CA ARG A 40 14.42 -16.15 -8.73
C ARG A 40 15.18 -15.70 -7.50
N THR A 41 14.49 -15.23 -6.46
CA THR A 41 15.08 -14.83 -5.19
C THR A 41 15.20 -15.97 -4.19
N LYS A 42 14.79 -17.19 -4.57
CA LYS A 42 14.75 -18.37 -3.71
C LYS A 42 13.91 -18.13 -2.45
N PHE A 43 12.67 -17.66 -2.66
CA PHE A 43 11.72 -17.41 -1.59
C PHE A 43 12.24 -16.40 -0.55
N VAL A 44 12.83 -15.28 -0.99
CA VAL A 44 13.45 -14.26 -0.13
C VAL A 44 12.50 -13.79 0.97
N GLN A 45 11.22 -13.60 0.65
CA GLN A 45 10.19 -13.12 1.57
C GLN A 45 9.95 -14.05 2.78
N PHE A 46 10.29 -15.33 2.66
CA PHE A 46 10.21 -16.30 3.76
C PHE A 46 11.58 -16.56 4.37
N ARG A 47 12.57 -16.86 3.52
CA ARG A 47 13.93 -17.25 3.94
C ARG A 47 14.63 -16.15 4.72
N MET A 48 14.41 -14.87 4.34
CA MET A 48 15.08 -13.73 4.94
C MET A 48 14.17 -12.95 5.91
N LEU A 49 12.99 -13.48 6.24
CA LEU A 49 12.05 -12.84 7.17
C LEU A 49 12.67 -12.56 8.54
N PRO A 50 13.41 -13.50 9.17
CA PRO A 50 14.07 -13.22 10.45
C PRO A 50 15.09 -12.08 10.37
N GLU A 51 15.84 -11.99 9.27
CA GLU A 51 16.78 -10.89 9.02
C GLU A 51 16.02 -9.56 8.85
N GLY A 52 14.92 -9.54 8.09
CA GLY A 52 14.08 -8.37 7.97
C GLY A 52 13.59 -7.85 9.32
N ILE A 53 13.13 -8.74 10.21
CA ILE A 53 12.70 -8.39 11.57
C ILE A 53 13.87 -7.82 12.40
N ARG A 54 15.07 -8.39 12.27
CA ARG A 54 16.28 -7.87 12.94
C ARG A 54 16.56 -6.42 12.50
N LEU A 55 16.44 -6.14 11.20
CA LEU A 55 16.71 -4.83 10.61
C LEU A 55 15.76 -3.72 11.11
N LEU A 56 14.61 -4.04 11.67
CA LEU A 56 13.70 -3.05 12.26
C LEU A 56 14.32 -2.36 13.49
N LYS A 57 15.28 -2.98 14.14
CA LYS A 57 15.98 -2.42 15.32
C LYS A 57 17.21 -1.61 14.93
N GLU A 58 17.60 -1.63 13.67
CA GLU A 58 18.79 -0.92 13.18
C GLU A 58 18.53 0.58 13.19
N LYS A 59 19.41 1.34 13.81
CA LYS A 59 19.34 2.81 13.84
C LYS A 59 19.82 3.39 12.51
N SER A 60 19.44 4.62 12.24
CA SER A 60 20.02 5.40 11.17
C SER A 60 21.52 5.63 11.38
N HIS A 61 22.30 5.71 10.31
CA HIS A 61 23.73 6.06 10.39
C HIS A 61 23.93 7.56 10.69
N HIS A 62 22.99 8.42 10.29
CA HIS A 62 23.00 9.84 10.56
C HIS A 62 21.96 10.19 11.64
N ASP A 63 22.25 11.13 12.52
CA ASP A 63 21.37 11.51 13.64
C ASP A 63 19.99 12.00 13.17
N ASP A 64 19.94 12.74 12.07
CA ASP A 64 18.70 13.27 11.47
C ASP A 64 18.13 12.35 10.36
N GLY A 65 18.73 11.19 10.12
CA GLY A 65 18.32 10.24 9.09
C GLY A 65 17.01 9.50 9.44
N VAL A 66 16.29 9.04 8.42
CA VAL A 66 15.10 8.18 8.58
C VAL A 66 15.54 6.75 8.83
N SER A 67 15.22 6.18 10.00
CA SER A 67 15.55 4.79 10.32
C SER A 67 14.75 3.79 9.48
N SER A 68 15.21 2.52 9.43
CA SER A 68 14.47 1.43 8.79
C SER A 68 13.06 1.26 9.32
N PHE A 69 12.88 1.42 10.64
CA PHE A 69 11.55 1.37 11.27
C PHE A 69 10.66 2.55 10.86
N GLN A 70 11.20 3.77 10.81
CA GLN A 70 10.44 4.93 10.38
C GLN A 70 10.01 4.82 8.91
N ALA A 71 10.89 4.35 8.01
CA ALA A 71 10.56 4.11 6.63
C ALA A 71 9.49 3.01 6.47
N LEU A 72 9.56 1.94 7.29
CA LEU A 72 8.49 0.94 7.38
C LEU A 72 7.18 1.58 7.82
N MET A 73 7.19 2.44 8.83
CA MET A 73 5.98 3.08 9.34
C MET A 73 5.37 4.07 8.34
N ILE A 74 6.18 4.76 7.53
CA ILE A 74 5.68 5.60 6.44
C ILE A 74 4.96 4.74 5.38
N SER A 75 5.56 3.62 4.97
CA SER A 75 4.93 2.72 4.00
C SER A 75 3.71 2.00 4.58
N THR A 76 3.77 1.61 5.84
CA THR A 76 2.63 0.99 6.54
C THR A 76 1.50 2.01 6.76
N ALA A 77 1.82 3.29 6.99
CA ALA A 77 0.82 4.35 7.11
C ALA A 77 -0.02 4.50 5.83
N SER A 78 0.61 4.42 4.64
CA SER A 78 -0.10 4.44 3.37
C SER A 78 -0.96 3.18 3.18
N ARG A 79 -0.38 2.01 3.39
CA ARG A 79 -1.01 0.70 3.19
C ARG A 79 -2.16 0.44 4.17
N VAL A 80 -1.91 0.62 5.47
CA VAL A 80 -2.89 0.35 6.53
C VAL A 80 -3.87 1.51 6.61
N GLY A 81 -4.87 1.43 5.77
CA GLY A 81 -5.90 2.44 5.59
C GLY A 81 -7.31 1.85 5.55
N THR A 82 -8.20 2.59 4.92
CA THR A 82 -9.59 2.13 4.75
C THR A 82 -9.69 0.88 3.88
N GLY A 83 -8.68 0.56 3.09
CA GLY A 83 -8.59 -0.68 2.30
C GLY A 83 -8.61 -1.94 3.15
N ASN A 84 -7.96 -1.92 4.31
CA ASN A 84 -7.90 -3.05 5.23
C ASN A 84 -9.24 -3.31 5.94
N ILE A 85 -10.12 -2.33 5.98
CA ILE A 85 -11.43 -2.38 6.64
C ILE A 85 -12.53 -2.44 5.58
N ALA A 86 -12.84 -1.31 4.94
CA ALA A 86 -13.89 -1.23 3.93
C ALA A 86 -13.57 -2.00 2.64
N GLY A 87 -12.26 -2.08 2.26
CA GLY A 87 -11.82 -2.85 1.10
C GLY A 87 -12.02 -4.35 1.28
N VAL A 88 -11.71 -4.90 2.47
CA VAL A 88 -11.98 -6.32 2.80
C VAL A 88 -13.48 -6.59 2.80
N ALA A 89 -14.28 -5.69 3.39
CA ALA A 89 -15.74 -5.79 3.34
C ALA A 89 -16.28 -5.80 1.90
N THR A 90 -15.72 -4.97 1.03
CA THR A 90 -16.07 -4.93 -0.39
C THR A 90 -15.68 -6.24 -1.10
N ALA A 91 -14.50 -6.81 -0.78
CA ALA A 91 -14.07 -8.09 -1.34
C ALA A 91 -15.02 -9.24 -0.94
N LEU A 92 -15.39 -9.30 0.33
CA LEU A 92 -16.32 -10.31 0.85
C LEU A 92 -17.73 -10.16 0.26
N ALA A 93 -18.24 -8.94 0.20
CA ALA A 93 -19.57 -8.68 -0.35
C ALA A 93 -19.69 -9.02 -1.84
N ALA A 94 -18.65 -8.76 -2.63
CA ALA A 94 -18.68 -8.95 -4.08
C ALA A 94 -18.16 -10.34 -4.54
N GLY A 95 -17.14 -10.88 -3.85
CA GLY A 95 -16.47 -12.12 -4.25
C GLY A 95 -16.60 -13.28 -3.24
N GLY A 96 -17.31 -13.08 -2.12
CA GLY A 96 -17.48 -14.09 -1.09
C GLY A 96 -16.22 -14.40 -0.28
N ALA A 97 -16.31 -15.40 0.60
CA ALA A 97 -15.22 -15.80 1.53
C ALA A 97 -13.94 -16.22 0.80
N GLY A 98 -14.05 -16.83 -0.38
CA GLY A 98 -12.90 -17.23 -1.20
C GLY A 98 -11.96 -16.07 -1.59
N SER A 99 -12.44 -14.82 -1.59
CA SER A 99 -11.62 -13.63 -1.85
C SER A 99 -10.47 -13.49 -0.87
N ILE A 100 -10.66 -13.91 0.38
CA ILE A 100 -9.62 -13.82 1.43
C ILE A 100 -8.43 -14.73 1.09
N PHE A 101 -8.70 -15.94 0.61
CA PHE A 101 -7.62 -16.82 0.14
C PHE A 101 -6.76 -16.16 -0.94
N TRP A 102 -7.38 -15.52 -1.92
CA TRP A 102 -6.66 -14.86 -3.01
C TRP A 102 -5.95 -13.58 -2.56
N MET A 103 -6.48 -12.87 -1.56
CA MET A 103 -5.73 -11.80 -0.88
C MET A 103 -4.46 -12.33 -0.22
N TRP A 104 -4.52 -13.48 0.46
CA TRP A 104 -3.32 -14.10 1.05
C TRP A 104 -2.31 -14.51 -0.01
N ILE A 105 -2.76 -15.16 -1.09
CA ILE A 105 -1.87 -15.59 -2.18
C ILE A 105 -1.13 -14.40 -2.79
N ILE A 106 -1.84 -13.32 -3.12
CA ILE A 106 -1.20 -12.16 -3.73
C ILE A 106 -0.23 -11.46 -2.75
N ALA A 107 -0.48 -11.47 -1.46
CA ALA A 107 0.45 -10.94 -0.46
C ALA A 107 1.70 -11.83 -0.35
N LEU A 108 1.55 -13.15 -0.31
CA LEU A 108 2.66 -14.09 -0.19
C LEU A 108 3.63 -13.99 -1.38
N ILE A 109 3.11 -13.99 -2.62
CA ILE A 109 3.96 -13.86 -3.81
C ILE A 109 4.39 -12.41 -4.07
N GLY A 110 3.53 -11.45 -3.75
CA GLY A 110 3.79 -10.02 -3.90
C GLY A 110 4.93 -9.52 -3.02
N GLY A 111 5.16 -10.15 -1.86
CA GLY A 111 6.30 -9.83 -1.00
C GLY A 111 7.66 -9.89 -1.72
N ALA A 112 7.83 -10.79 -2.70
CA ALA A 112 9.03 -10.82 -3.52
C ALA A 112 9.10 -9.64 -4.50
N SER A 113 7.97 -9.18 -5.05
CA SER A 113 7.92 -7.96 -5.88
C SER A 113 8.25 -6.72 -5.06
N ALA A 114 7.69 -6.60 -3.85
CA ALA A 114 7.99 -5.52 -2.91
C ALA A 114 9.48 -5.48 -2.53
N PHE A 115 10.12 -6.66 -2.36
CA PHE A 115 11.56 -6.77 -2.16
C PHE A 115 12.35 -6.17 -3.33
N ILE A 116 12.00 -6.55 -4.57
CA ILE A 116 12.71 -6.08 -5.78
C ILE A 116 12.58 -4.57 -5.94
N GLU A 117 11.35 -4.04 -5.93
CA GLU A 117 11.10 -2.61 -6.17
C GLU A 117 11.73 -1.72 -5.10
N SER A 118 11.69 -2.13 -3.83
CA SER A 118 12.27 -1.36 -2.73
C SER A 118 13.80 -1.44 -2.71
N THR A 119 14.39 -2.58 -3.11
CA THR A 119 15.84 -2.69 -3.32
C THR A 119 16.29 -1.75 -4.45
N LEU A 120 15.58 -1.73 -5.59
CA LEU A 120 15.88 -0.83 -6.70
C LEU A 120 15.77 0.65 -6.29
N ALA A 121 14.76 1.00 -5.51
CA ALA A 121 14.57 2.37 -5.03
C ALA A 121 15.73 2.85 -4.16
N GLN A 122 16.27 1.97 -3.33
CA GLN A 122 17.46 2.26 -2.52
C GLN A 122 18.73 2.35 -3.36
N VAL A 123 18.90 1.49 -4.38
CA VAL A 123 20.07 1.58 -5.30
C VAL A 123 20.16 2.94 -5.97
N TYR A 124 19.01 3.50 -6.37
CA TYR A 124 18.95 4.73 -7.17
C TYR A 124 18.39 5.93 -6.40
N LYS A 125 18.47 5.93 -5.06
CA LYS A 125 18.04 7.07 -4.24
C LYS A 125 18.91 8.30 -4.44
N GLU A 126 18.39 9.46 -4.09
CA GLU A 126 19.05 10.75 -4.11
C GLU A 126 18.91 11.44 -2.76
N LYS A 127 19.83 12.34 -2.45
CA LYS A 127 19.77 13.19 -1.26
C LYS A 127 18.66 14.25 -1.41
N ASP A 128 17.87 14.46 -0.36
CA ASP A 128 16.81 15.48 -0.30
C ASP A 128 16.85 16.17 1.07
N GLY A 129 17.69 17.20 1.19
CA GLY A 129 18.01 17.84 2.47
C GLY A 129 18.70 16.84 3.41
N ASP A 130 18.13 16.64 4.60
CA ASP A 130 18.62 15.70 5.62
C ASP A 130 18.03 14.28 5.45
N SER A 131 17.27 14.03 4.39
CA SER A 131 16.64 12.75 4.07
C SER A 131 17.01 12.30 2.65
N PHE A 132 16.34 11.24 2.20
CA PHE A 132 16.51 10.70 0.86
C PHE A 132 15.17 10.62 0.14
N ARG A 133 15.23 10.67 -1.19
CA ARG A 133 14.10 10.46 -2.09
C ARG A 133 14.46 9.42 -3.15
N GLY A 134 13.48 8.70 -3.63
CA GLY A 134 13.66 7.66 -4.64
C GLY A 134 12.33 7.01 -4.99
N GLY A 135 12.39 5.91 -5.69
CA GLY A 135 11.23 5.17 -6.13
C GLY A 135 11.27 4.87 -7.62
N PRO A 136 10.17 4.42 -8.24
CA PRO A 136 10.16 4.02 -9.63
C PRO A 136 10.62 5.07 -10.62
N ALA A 137 10.21 6.33 -10.46
CA ALA A 137 10.64 7.41 -11.34
C ALA A 137 12.16 7.52 -11.41
N TYR A 138 12.83 7.41 -10.26
CA TYR A 138 14.28 7.53 -10.14
C TYR A 138 15.01 6.33 -10.75
N TYR A 139 14.59 5.08 -10.46
CA TYR A 139 15.26 3.94 -11.08
C TYR A 139 14.90 3.78 -12.56
N ILE A 140 13.76 4.28 -13.04
CA ILE A 140 13.47 4.37 -14.48
C ILE A 140 14.46 5.33 -15.16
N GLU A 141 14.63 6.53 -14.62
CA GLU A 141 15.55 7.51 -15.18
C GLU A 141 17.00 7.00 -15.17
N LYS A 142 17.48 6.54 -14.01
CA LYS A 142 18.90 6.20 -13.84
C LYS A 142 19.29 4.86 -14.45
N ALA A 143 18.44 3.82 -14.33
CA ALA A 143 18.78 2.50 -14.86
C ALA A 143 18.37 2.29 -16.32
N ILE A 144 17.25 2.88 -16.78
CA ILE A 144 16.78 2.75 -18.17
C ILE A 144 17.28 3.93 -19.03
N GLY A 145 17.63 5.07 -18.39
CA GLY A 145 18.08 6.28 -19.09
C GLY A 145 16.94 7.07 -19.76
N LYS A 146 15.68 6.90 -19.30
CA LYS A 146 14.49 7.51 -19.93
C LYS A 146 13.70 8.34 -18.92
N ARG A 147 14.11 9.59 -18.68
CA ARG A 147 13.42 10.51 -17.75
C ARG A 147 11.94 10.68 -18.06
N TRP A 148 11.56 10.73 -19.35
CA TRP A 148 10.15 10.89 -19.75
C TRP A 148 9.26 9.74 -19.24
N LEU A 149 9.76 8.50 -19.20
CA LEU A 149 9.04 7.37 -18.60
C LEU A 149 8.90 7.56 -17.07
N GLY A 150 9.94 8.06 -16.40
CA GLY A 150 9.86 8.41 -14.98
C GLY A 150 8.80 9.49 -14.71
N ILE A 151 8.68 10.50 -15.60
CA ILE A 151 7.64 11.53 -15.51
C ILE A 151 6.24 10.92 -15.68
N ILE A 152 6.03 10.01 -16.65
CA ILE A 152 4.74 9.31 -16.81
C ILE A 152 4.40 8.52 -15.54
N PHE A 153 5.35 7.76 -14.99
CA PHE A 153 5.12 7.04 -13.73
C PHE A 153 4.75 7.99 -12.58
N SER A 154 5.47 9.10 -12.44
CA SER A 154 5.18 10.11 -11.42
C SER A 154 3.78 10.71 -11.57
N CYS A 155 3.35 11.00 -12.79
CA CYS A 155 1.99 11.48 -13.07
C CYS A 155 0.94 10.42 -12.70
N LEU A 156 1.16 9.14 -13.03
CA LEU A 156 0.26 8.04 -12.67
C LEU A 156 0.19 7.86 -11.15
N LEU A 157 1.33 7.94 -10.44
CA LEU A 157 1.36 7.82 -8.99
C LEU A 157 0.62 9.00 -8.34
N ILE A 158 0.88 10.23 -8.76
CA ILE A 158 0.18 11.41 -8.24
C ILE A 158 -1.32 11.29 -8.52
N ALA A 159 -1.70 10.89 -9.74
CA ALA A 159 -3.11 10.67 -10.07
C ALA A 159 -3.75 9.61 -9.16
N CYS A 160 -3.11 8.46 -8.97
CA CYS A 160 -3.61 7.37 -8.15
C CYS A 160 -3.75 7.78 -6.67
N PHE A 161 -2.70 8.35 -6.09
CA PHE A 161 -2.66 8.60 -4.65
C PHE A 161 -3.41 9.88 -4.25
N ILE A 162 -3.29 10.95 -5.03
CA ILE A 162 -3.94 12.22 -4.69
C ILE A 162 -5.40 12.25 -5.14
N PHE A 163 -5.71 11.79 -6.38
CA PHE A 163 -7.08 11.88 -6.92
C PHE A 163 -7.89 10.59 -6.78
N GLY A 164 -7.26 9.44 -6.56
CA GLY A 164 -7.92 8.16 -6.32
C GLY A 164 -7.98 7.80 -4.84
N PHE A 165 -6.83 7.52 -4.23
CA PHE A 165 -6.77 6.96 -2.88
C PHE A 165 -7.13 7.95 -1.78
N ASN A 166 -6.64 9.20 -1.83
CA ASN A 166 -6.95 10.19 -0.79
C ASN A 166 -8.45 10.51 -0.69
N PRO A 167 -9.18 10.78 -1.80
CA PRO A 167 -10.62 10.92 -1.73
C PRO A 167 -11.34 9.69 -1.17
N LEU A 168 -10.87 8.49 -1.53
CA LEU A 168 -11.44 7.24 -1.04
C LEU A 168 -11.25 7.08 0.49
N GLN A 169 -10.09 7.47 1.03
CA GLN A 169 -9.88 7.50 2.48
C GLN A 169 -10.90 8.44 3.15
N ALA A 170 -11.05 9.66 2.63
CA ALA A 170 -11.96 10.66 3.18
C ALA A 170 -13.43 10.21 3.09
N TYR A 171 -13.84 9.64 1.98
CA TYR A 171 -15.17 9.07 1.77
C TYR A 171 -15.51 7.98 2.81
N ASN A 172 -14.61 7.01 3.03
CA ASN A 172 -14.89 5.92 3.97
C ASN A 172 -15.03 6.41 5.42
N VAL A 173 -14.31 7.46 5.82
CA VAL A 173 -14.51 8.09 7.13
C VAL A 173 -15.87 8.77 7.21
N SER A 174 -16.26 9.51 6.17
CA SER A 174 -17.59 10.14 6.08
C SER A 174 -18.69 9.10 6.22
N SER A 175 -18.61 8.02 5.43
CA SER A 175 -19.57 6.90 5.47
C SER A 175 -19.67 6.23 6.85
N ALA A 176 -18.54 6.12 7.58
CA ALA A 176 -18.57 5.57 8.95
C ALA A 176 -19.26 6.50 9.95
N VAL A 177 -19.15 7.82 9.77
CA VAL A 177 -19.76 8.81 10.68
C VAL A 177 -21.23 9.04 10.37
N GLU A 178 -21.70 8.75 9.15
CA GLU A 178 -23.11 8.82 8.77
C GLU A 178 -24.04 8.00 9.69
N TYR A 179 -23.53 6.94 10.31
CA TYR A 179 -24.26 6.16 11.31
C TYR A 179 -24.85 7.02 12.44
N TYR A 180 -24.19 8.11 12.83
CA TYR A 180 -24.56 8.94 13.98
C TYR A 180 -25.50 10.10 13.62
N PHE A 181 -25.68 10.42 12.35
CA PHE A 181 -26.36 11.64 11.95
C PHE A 181 -27.32 11.41 10.78
N SER A 182 -28.40 12.18 10.76
CA SER A 182 -29.41 12.10 9.70
C SER A 182 -29.08 12.94 8.46
N ASN A 183 -28.14 13.89 8.56
CA ASN A 183 -27.77 14.79 7.47
C ASN A 183 -26.37 14.41 6.93
N ASN A 184 -26.35 13.54 5.94
CA ASN A 184 -25.12 13.02 5.35
C ASN A 184 -24.29 14.09 4.65
N GLU A 185 -24.90 15.11 4.05
CA GLU A 185 -24.17 16.20 3.37
C GLU A 185 -23.36 17.05 4.37
N LEU A 186 -23.96 17.38 5.52
CA LEU A 186 -23.27 18.13 6.58
C LEU A 186 -22.15 17.29 7.18
N VAL A 187 -22.38 15.99 7.38
CA VAL A 187 -21.36 15.05 7.89
C VAL A 187 -20.17 15.02 6.92
N ALA A 188 -20.41 14.81 5.65
CA ALA A 188 -19.36 14.77 4.62
C ALA A 188 -18.55 16.07 4.58
N PHE A 189 -19.20 17.22 4.69
CA PHE A 189 -18.55 18.53 4.74
C PHE A 189 -17.65 18.67 5.97
N VAL A 190 -18.16 18.36 7.16
CA VAL A 190 -17.41 18.51 8.43
C VAL A 190 -16.23 17.53 8.48
N ILE A 191 -16.46 16.25 8.14
CA ILE A 191 -15.40 15.24 8.13
C ILE A 191 -14.33 15.58 7.10
N GLY A 192 -14.72 16.02 5.90
CA GLY A 192 -13.80 16.50 4.89
C GLY A 192 -12.92 17.64 5.39
N ALA A 193 -13.52 18.63 6.08
CA ALA A 193 -12.78 19.75 6.66
C ALA A 193 -11.81 19.32 7.77
N VAL A 194 -12.25 18.43 8.67
CA VAL A 194 -11.41 17.92 9.76
C VAL A 194 -10.20 17.14 9.22
N LEU A 195 -10.43 16.21 8.28
CA LEU A 195 -9.35 15.44 7.65
C LEU A 195 -8.38 16.31 6.86
N ALA A 196 -8.91 17.27 6.09
CA ALA A 196 -8.11 18.20 5.31
C ALA A 196 -7.21 19.05 6.22
N LEU A 197 -7.75 19.63 7.29
CA LEU A 197 -6.98 20.44 8.25
C LEU A 197 -5.96 19.61 9.04
N ALA A 198 -6.35 18.42 9.52
CA ALA A 198 -5.45 17.51 10.21
C ALA A 198 -4.27 17.09 9.31
N THR A 199 -4.58 16.72 8.05
CA THR A 199 -3.55 16.36 7.06
C THR A 199 -2.64 17.56 6.75
N ALA A 200 -3.21 18.75 6.53
CA ALA A 200 -2.44 19.97 6.31
C ALA A 200 -1.45 20.24 7.44
N ALA A 201 -1.91 20.15 8.71
CA ALA A 201 -1.05 20.35 9.87
C ALA A 201 0.20 19.45 9.89
N VAL A 202 0.15 18.29 9.24
CA VAL A 202 1.29 17.34 9.17
C VAL A 202 2.14 17.56 7.93
N ILE A 203 1.53 17.61 6.74
CA ILE A 203 2.27 17.61 5.47
C ILE A 203 3.10 18.85 5.24
N PHE A 204 2.70 19.99 5.83
CA PHE A 204 3.52 21.22 5.80
C PHE A 204 4.81 21.12 6.64
N GLY A 205 4.94 20.09 7.50
CA GLY A 205 6.15 19.80 8.27
C GLY A 205 7.18 18.88 7.58
N GLY A 206 6.88 18.42 6.36
CA GLY A 206 7.80 17.59 5.55
C GLY A 206 7.88 16.11 5.98
N VAL A 207 8.73 15.35 5.25
CA VAL A 207 8.83 13.87 5.36
C VAL A 207 9.25 13.41 6.76
N HIS A 208 10.19 14.10 7.42
CA HIS A 208 10.62 13.76 8.77
C HIS A 208 9.45 13.78 9.77
N ARG A 209 8.62 14.83 9.72
CA ARG A 209 7.42 14.93 10.58
C ARG A 209 6.41 13.84 10.29
N ILE A 210 6.22 13.48 9.01
CA ILE A 210 5.38 12.35 8.61
C ILE A 210 5.90 11.06 9.25
N GLY A 211 7.21 10.79 9.16
CA GLY A 211 7.84 9.61 9.76
C GLY A 211 7.64 9.52 11.27
N ILE A 212 7.81 10.63 12.00
CA ILE A 212 7.60 10.69 13.47
C ILE A 212 6.14 10.39 13.83
N ILE A 213 5.18 10.99 13.12
CA ILE A 213 3.75 10.81 13.42
C ILE A 213 3.34 9.37 13.06
N SER A 214 3.71 8.88 11.88
CA SER A 214 3.41 7.51 11.45
C SER A 214 3.99 6.46 12.41
N SER A 215 5.23 6.66 12.91
CA SER A 215 5.87 5.71 13.84
C SER A 215 5.19 5.63 15.20
N LYS A 216 4.35 6.60 15.57
CA LYS A 216 3.56 6.60 16.81
C LYS A 216 2.13 6.12 16.58
N VAL A 217 1.46 6.66 15.56
CA VAL A 217 0.03 6.42 15.31
C VAL A 217 -0.20 4.99 14.77
N VAL A 218 0.58 4.57 13.77
CA VAL A 218 0.36 3.29 13.08
C VAL A 218 0.45 2.08 13.99
N PRO A 219 1.49 1.90 14.84
CA PRO A 219 1.56 0.75 15.73
C PRO A 219 0.42 0.71 16.74
N VAL A 220 0.05 1.86 17.31
CA VAL A 220 -1.01 1.94 18.33
C VAL A 220 -2.35 1.55 17.73
N MET A 221 -2.72 2.14 16.58
CA MET A 221 -3.99 1.82 15.93
C MET A 221 -4.04 0.36 15.46
N ALA A 222 -2.95 -0.15 14.89
CA ALA A 222 -2.89 -1.54 14.43
C ALA A 222 -3.03 -2.54 15.58
N ILE A 223 -2.32 -2.32 16.69
CA ILE A 223 -2.41 -3.19 17.86
C ILE A 223 -3.82 -3.19 18.44
N LEU A 224 -4.42 -2.02 18.64
CA LEU A 224 -5.80 -1.93 19.17
C LEU A 224 -6.80 -2.61 18.25
N TYR A 225 -6.66 -2.44 16.94
CA TYR A 225 -7.51 -3.09 15.94
C TYR A 225 -7.38 -4.61 15.96
N ILE A 226 -6.14 -5.11 16.00
CA ILE A 226 -5.87 -6.56 16.10
C ILE A 226 -6.41 -7.14 17.40
N LEU A 227 -6.29 -6.43 18.51
CA LEU A 227 -6.83 -6.88 19.81
C LEU A 227 -8.35 -7.03 19.77
N LEU A 228 -9.08 -6.10 19.13
CA LEU A 228 -10.52 -6.26 18.93
C LEU A 228 -10.83 -7.48 18.06
N GLY A 229 -10.12 -7.65 16.95
CA GLY A 229 -10.34 -8.79 16.07
C GLY A 229 -10.02 -10.13 16.74
N LEU A 230 -8.96 -10.19 17.53
CA LEU A 230 -8.64 -11.37 18.34
C LEU A 230 -9.74 -11.65 19.37
N TYR A 231 -10.24 -10.62 20.04
CA TYR A 231 -11.36 -10.77 20.98
C TYR A 231 -12.58 -11.40 20.29
N ILE A 232 -13.02 -10.84 19.15
CA ILE A 232 -14.17 -11.38 18.40
C ILE A 232 -13.89 -12.80 17.91
N THR A 233 -12.69 -13.07 17.37
CA THR A 233 -12.31 -14.38 16.87
C THR A 233 -12.28 -15.42 17.99
N PHE A 234 -11.72 -15.10 19.17
CA PHE A 234 -11.69 -16.02 20.31
C PHE A 234 -13.05 -16.22 20.95
N SER A 235 -13.94 -15.23 20.89
CA SER A 235 -15.33 -15.38 21.35
C SER A 235 -16.13 -16.33 20.46
N ASN A 236 -15.71 -16.52 19.19
CA ASN A 236 -16.40 -17.32 18.18
C ASN A 236 -15.57 -18.51 17.66
N LEU A 237 -14.72 -19.10 18.50
CA LEU A 237 -13.83 -20.22 18.09
C LEU A 237 -14.55 -21.39 17.42
N ASN A 238 -15.80 -21.61 17.80
CA ASN A 238 -16.63 -22.70 17.26
C ASN A 238 -16.93 -22.52 15.75
N GLN A 239 -16.93 -21.28 15.25
CA GLN A 239 -17.20 -20.95 13.84
C GLN A 239 -15.93 -21.02 12.97
N LEU A 240 -14.73 -20.99 13.55
CA LEU A 240 -13.49 -20.97 12.79
C LEU A 240 -13.33 -22.11 11.79
N PRO A 241 -13.65 -23.39 12.13
CA PRO A 241 -13.55 -24.47 11.15
C PRO A 241 -14.45 -24.26 9.93
N GLU A 242 -15.66 -23.74 10.12
CA GLU A 242 -16.62 -23.42 9.07
C GLU A 242 -16.10 -22.25 8.21
N ILE A 243 -15.64 -21.16 8.85
CA ILE A 243 -15.04 -20.00 8.16
C ILE A 243 -13.87 -20.45 7.26
N PHE A 244 -12.96 -21.26 7.77
CA PHE A 244 -11.86 -21.78 6.93
C PHE A 244 -12.38 -22.68 5.81
N SER A 245 -13.36 -23.54 6.09
CA SER A 245 -14.00 -24.37 5.06
C SER A 245 -14.58 -23.50 3.94
N ASP A 246 -15.28 -22.43 4.27
CA ASP A 246 -15.88 -21.51 3.31
C ASP A 246 -14.83 -20.78 2.49
N ILE A 247 -13.76 -20.27 3.14
CA ILE A 247 -12.65 -19.62 2.45
C ILE A 247 -12.06 -20.55 1.41
N PHE A 248 -11.74 -21.78 1.77
CA PHE A 248 -11.09 -22.73 0.83
C PHE A 248 -12.06 -23.28 -0.21
N ASN A 249 -13.28 -23.64 0.15
CA ASN A 249 -14.25 -24.18 -0.81
C ASN A 249 -14.63 -23.15 -1.88
N GLN A 250 -14.90 -21.91 -1.48
CA GLN A 250 -15.23 -20.85 -2.44
C GLN A 250 -14.00 -20.39 -3.26
N ALA A 251 -12.79 -20.45 -2.69
CA ALA A 251 -11.57 -20.07 -3.42
C ALA A 251 -11.29 -20.97 -4.62
N PHE A 252 -11.74 -22.23 -4.59
CA PHE A 252 -11.52 -23.24 -5.63
C PHE A 252 -12.82 -23.69 -6.33
N ASP A 253 -13.89 -22.91 -6.22
CA ASP A 253 -15.09 -23.13 -7.03
C ASP A 253 -14.84 -22.70 -8.49
N PHE A 254 -14.15 -23.56 -9.23
CA PHE A 254 -13.80 -23.30 -10.63
C PHE A 254 -15.01 -23.15 -11.55
N LYS A 255 -16.19 -23.65 -11.17
CA LYS A 255 -17.41 -23.47 -11.98
C LYS A 255 -17.92 -22.04 -11.85
N ALA A 256 -17.96 -21.51 -10.63
CA ALA A 256 -18.32 -20.11 -10.39
C ALA A 256 -17.29 -19.16 -11.03
N ILE A 257 -15.99 -19.45 -10.87
CA ILE A 257 -14.90 -18.65 -11.47
C ILE A 257 -14.98 -18.62 -13.00
N ALA A 258 -15.19 -19.78 -13.64
CA ALA A 258 -15.28 -19.87 -15.10
C ALA A 258 -16.58 -19.27 -15.65
N GLY A 259 -17.67 -19.28 -14.88
CA GLY A 259 -18.95 -18.70 -15.24
C GLY A 259 -18.99 -17.18 -15.23
N GLY A 260 -18.09 -16.53 -14.45
CA GLY A 260 -18.04 -15.06 -14.35
C GLY A 260 -16.78 -14.57 -13.67
N PHE A 261 -15.62 -14.60 -14.37
CA PHE A 261 -14.34 -14.22 -13.78
C PHE A 261 -14.33 -12.79 -13.22
N ALA A 262 -14.99 -11.84 -13.88
CA ALA A 262 -15.07 -10.47 -13.44
C ALA A 262 -15.75 -10.29 -12.06
N GLY A 263 -16.69 -11.19 -11.70
CA GLY A 263 -17.32 -11.22 -10.39
C GLY A 263 -16.73 -12.24 -9.41
N SER A 264 -15.65 -12.93 -9.78
CA SER A 264 -15.11 -14.03 -9.00
C SER A 264 -14.35 -13.60 -7.76
N CYS A 265 -14.26 -14.53 -6.79
CA CYS A 265 -13.42 -14.39 -5.62
C CYS A 265 -11.94 -14.14 -5.97
N VAL A 266 -11.47 -14.67 -7.10
CA VAL A 266 -10.09 -14.46 -7.60
C VAL A 266 -9.85 -13.00 -7.92
N MET A 267 -10.72 -12.41 -8.73
CA MET A 267 -10.57 -11.00 -9.14
C MET A 267 -10.70 -10.06 -7.96
N HIS A 268 -11.74 -10.22 -7.14
CA HIS A 268 -11.95 -9.35 -5.98
C HIS A 268 -10.86 -9.52 -4.92
N GLY A 269 -10.42 -10.74 -4.66
CA GLY A 269 -9.34 -11.01 -3.71
C GLY A 269 -8.00 -10.42 -4.15
N ILE A 270 -7.59 -10.61 -5.40
CA ILE A 270 -6.32 -10.07 -5.91
C ILE A 270 -6.38 -8.54 -6.01
N LYS A 271 -7.50 -8.00 -6.48
CA LYS A 271 -7.73 -6.55 -6.61
C LYS A 271 -7.66 -5.83 -5.25
N ARG A 272 -8.39 -6.32 -4.25
CA ARG A 272 -8.38 -5.74 -2.89
C ARG A 272 -7.08 -6.04 -2.15
N GLY A 273 -6.46 -7.19 -2.40
CA GLY A 273 -5.12 -7.51 -1.90
C GLY A 273 -4.08 -6.51 -2.41
N LEU A 274 -4.04 -6.24 -3.72
CA LEU A 274 -3.14 -5.25 -4.33
C LEU A 274 -3.39 -3.85 -3.77
N PHE A 275 -4.66 -3.45 -3.66
CA PHE A 275 -5.05 -2.16 -3.09
C PHE A 275 -4.52 -1.97 -1.66
N SER A 276 -4.56 -3.04 -0.85
CA SER A 276 -4.14 -3.01 0.54
C SER A 276 -2.62 -3.05 0.67
N ASN A 277 -1.95 -4.06 0.09
CA ASN A 277 -0.53 -4.29 0.33
C ASN A 277 0.42 -3.54 -0.62
N GLU A 278 -0.07 -2.97 -1.70
CA GLU A 278 0.67 -2.18 -2.69
C GLU A 278 1.88 -2.90 -3.32
N ALA A 279 1.98 -4.22 -3.22
CA ALA A 279 3.16 -4.97 -3.65
C ALA A 279 3.28 -5.05 -5.18
N GLY A 280 4.37 -4.55 -5.74
CA GLY A 280 4.58 -4.47 -7.20
C GLY A 280 3.93 -3.24 -7.84
N MET A 281 3.25 -2.40 -7.08
CA MET A 281 2.59 -1.19 -7.56
C MET A 281 3.54 -0.02 -7.75
N GLY A 282 4.70 -0.05 -7.08
CA GLY A 282 5.71 1.00 -7.17
C GLY A 282 5.50 2.17 -6.23
N SER A 283 4.58 2.10 -5.30
CA SER A 283 4.28 3.15 -4.33
C SER A 283 5.20 3.10 -3.11
N ALA A 284 5.21 1.99 -2.40
CA ALA A 284 6.02 1.78 -1.20
C ALA A 284 7.53 1.99 -1.37
N PRO A 285 8.14 1.73 -2.55
CA PRO A 285 9.53 2.07 -2.81
C PRO A 285 9.89 3.53 -2.52
N ASN A 286 8.94 4.46 -2.65
CA ASN A 286 9.15 5.87 -2.32
C ASN A 286 9.45 6.08 -0.82
N ALA A 287 8.75 5.37 0.07
CA ALA A 287 9.08 5.36 1.50
C ALA A 287 10.36 4.56 1.77
N GLY A 288 10.52 3.39 1.14
CA GLY A 288 11.72 2.58 1.29
C GLY A 288 13.00 3.33 0.93
N ALA A 289 12.96 4.23 -0.05
CA ALA A 289 14.10 5.04 -0.45
C ALA A 289 14.52 6.07 0.60
N THR A 290 13.62 6.52 1.48
CA THR A 290 13.94 7.54 2.50
C THR A 290 14.86 7.01 3.60
N ALA A 291 14.97 5.70 3.75
CA ALA A 291 15.76 5.10 4.81
C ALA A 291 17.26 5.25 4.61
N ASP A 292 17.92 5.55 5.73
CA ASP A 292 19.36 5.62 5.84
C ASP A 292 19.92 4.25 6.24
N VAL A 293 20.38 3.49 5.26
CA VAL A 293 20.88 2.12 5.43
C VAL A 293 22.15 1.90 4.62
N SER A 294 23.04 1.04 5.12
CA SER A 294 24.33 0.72 4.49
C SER A 294 24.22 -0.17 3.23
N HIS A 295 23.09 -0.84 3.03
CA HIS A 295 22.91 -1.75 1.88
C HIS A 295 21.44 -1.76 1.39
N PRO A 296 21.17 -1.64 0.07
CA PRO A 296 19.82 -1.59 -0.50
C PRO A 296 18.89 -2.74 -0.11
N VAL A 297 19.42 -3.95 0.03
CA VAL A 297 18.69 -5.16 0.43
C VAL A 297 18.03 -5.02 1.79
N LYS A 298 18.62 -4.24 2.70
CA LYS A 298 18.04 -4.01 4.04
C LYS A 298 16.62 -3.48 3.92
N GLN A 299 16.39 -2.47 3.09
CA GLN A 299 15.04 -1.94 2.87
C GLN A 299 14.14 -2.84 2.02
N GLY A 300 14.69 -3.57 1.07
CA GLY A 300 13.93 -4.61 0.36
C GLY A 300 13.30 -5.61 1.32
N LEU A 301 14.08 -6.09 2.31
CA LEU A 301 13.59 -7.03 3.34
C LEU A 301 12.57 -6.40 4.28
N VAL A 302 12.81 -5.16 4.72
CA VAL A 302 11.91 -4.43 5.62
C VAL A 302 10.56 -4.18 4.94
N GLN A 303 10.54 -3.77 3.67
CA GLN A 303 9.30 -3.50 2.94
C GLN A 303 8.50 -4.79 2.64
N THR A 304 9.15 -5.94 2.56
CA THR A 304 8.46 -7.24 2.49
C THR A 304 7.64 -7.52 3.76
N ILE A 305 8.15 -7.15 4.94
CA ILE A 305 7.42 -7.30 6.21
C ILE A 305 6.14 -6.46 6.21
N SER A 306 6.20 -5.24 5.67
CA SER A 306 5.02 -4.38 5.58
C SER A 306 3.86 -5.04 4.81
N VAL A 307 4.14 -5.77 3.72
CA VAL A 307 3.14 -6.53 2.96
C VAL A 307 2.45 -7.59 3.85
N PHE A 308 3.23 -8.28 4.68
CA PHE A 308 2.68 -9.31 5.56
C PHE A 308 1.89 -8.72 6.73
N ILE A 309 2.39 -7.65 7.35
CA ILE A 309 1.64 -6.95 8.41
C ILE A 309 0.30 -6.48 7.88
N ASP A 310 0.30 -5.86 6.72
CA ASP A 310 -0.91 -5.32 6.11
C ASP A 310 -1.95 -6.41 5.83
N THR A 311 -1.61 -7.38 5.01
CA THR A 311 -2.61 -8.32 4.48
C THR A 311 -2.78 -9.55 5.38
N MET A 312 -1.68 -10.18 5.83
CA MET A 312 -1.78 -11.40 6.62
C MET A 312 -2.25 -11.16 8.06
N LEU A 313 -1.97 -9.97 8.62
CA LEU A 313 -2.46 -9.62 9.95
C LEU A 313 -3.73 -8.77 9.88
N ILE A 314 -3.65 -7.55 9.35
CA ILE A 314 -4.74 -6.57 9.50
C ILE A 314 -5.94 -6.92 8.62
N CYS A 315 -5.75 -7.25 7.33
CA CYS A 315 -6.87 -7.68 6.49
C CYS A 315 -7.49 -8.98 6.96
N SER A 316 -6.68 -9.95 7.45
CA SER A 316 -7.22 -11.19 8.01
C SER A 316 -8.02 -10.95 9.28
N THR A 317 -7.58 -10.01 10.13
CA THR A 317 -8.34 -9.57 11.30
C THR A 317 -9.74 -9.09 10.90
N THR A 318 -9.81 -8.21 9.91
CA THR A 318 -11.10 -7.73 9.36
C THR A 318 -11.92 -8.88 8.79
N ALA A 319 -11.28 -9.74 7.99
CA ALA A 319 -11.96 -10.86 7.34
C ALA A 319 -12.62 -11.80 8.36
N PHE A 320 -11.91 -12.16 9.42
CA PHE A 320 -12.49 -13.01 10.47
C PHE A 320 -13.62 -12.34 11.23
N MET A 321 -13.53 -11.05 11.55
CA MET A 321 -14.63 -10.31 12.16
C MET A 321 -15.88 -10.30 11.28
N LEU A 322 -15.72 -10.11 9.97
CA LEU A 322 -16.85 -10.06 9.04
C LEU A 322 -17.43 -11.44 8.72
N LEU A 323 -16.59 -12.47 8.60
CA LEU A 323 -17.03 -13.83 8.31
C LEU A 323 -17.81 -14.46 9.47
N ASN A 324 -17.54 -14.08 10.72
CA ASN A 324 -18.37 -14.47 11.87
C ASN A 324 -19.81 -13.96 11.75
N TYR A 325 -20.00 -12.78 11.16
CA TYR A 325 -21.33 -12.21 10.90
C TYR A 325 -22.00 -12.83 9.65
N GLY A 326 -21.21 -13.26 8.67
CA GLY A 326 -21.65 -13.81 7.39
C GLY A 326 -21.69 -12.80 6.24
N THR A 327 -21.72 -13.34 5.01
CA THR A 327 -21.65 -12.53 3.77
C THR A 327 -23.01 -12.20 3.15
N GLU A 328 -24.11 -12.71 3.69
CA GLU A 328 -25.45 -12.59 3.09
C GLU A 328 -26.20 -11.30 3.45
N SER A 329 -25.55 -10.34 4.09
CA SER A 329 -26.17 -9.11 4.57
C SER A 329 -26.68 -8.16 3.46
N GLY A 330 -26.20 -8.32 2.22
CA GLY A 330 -26.46 -7.38 1.12
C GLY A 330 -25.79 -6.02 1.28
N LEU A 331 -25.01 -5.81 2.35
CA LEU A 331 -24.26 -4.60 2.63
C LEU A 331 -22.85 -4.68 2.08
N THR A 332 -22.23 -3.52 1.83
CA THR A 332 -20.84 -3.41 1.39
C THR A 332 -20.13 -2.24 2.07
N GLY A 333 -18.80 -2.22 2.08
CA GLY A 333 -18.02 -1.13 2.65
C GLY A 333 -18.24 -0.93 4.15
N MET A 334 -18.27 0.33 4.61
CA MET A 334 -18.38 0.65 6.03
C MET A 334 -19.68 0.20 6.70
N PRO A 335 -20.86 0.32 6.08
CA PRO A 335 -22.09 -0.21 6.66
C PRO A 335 -22.04 -1.70 7.00
N TYR A 336 -21.40 -2.52 6.14
CA TYR A 336 -21.21 -3.94 6.42
C TYR A 336 -20.31 -4.16 7.65
N VAL A 337 -19.17 -3.45 7.71
CA VAL A 337 -18.25 -3.54 8.85
C VAL A 337 -18.93 -3.14 10.16
N GLN A 338 -19.65 -2.01 10.17
CA GLN A 338 -20.31 -1.52 11.37
C GLN A 338 -21.39 -2.48 11.86
N GLN A 339 -22.19 -3.05 10.97
CA GLN A 339 -23.23 -4.00 11.33
C GLN A 339 -22.65 -5.30 11.88
N ALA A 340 -21.59 -5.83 11.25
CA ALA A 340 -20.91 -7.03 11.72
C ALA A 340 -20.31 -6.84 13.13
N ILE A 341 -19.65 -5.72 13.37
CA ILE A 341 -19.06 -5.44 14.69
C ILE A 341 -20.12 -5.11 15.74
N PHE A 342 -21.22 -4.45 15.36
CA PHE A 342 -22.35 -4.23 16.26
C PHE A 342 -22.95 -5.54 16.76
N ALA A 343 -23.10 -6.53 15.90
CA ALA A 343 -23.61 -7.84 16.27
C ALA A 343 -22.75 -8.56 17.32
N GLU A 344 -21.44 -8.33 17.32
CA GLU A 344 -20.47 -9.00 18.20
C GLU A 344 -20.21 -8.25 19.52
N VAL A 345 -20.12 -6.90 19.47
CA VAL A 345 -19.72 -6.08 20.63
C VAL A 345 -20.63 -4.87 20.88
N GLY A 346 -21.75 -4.78 20.19
CA GLY A 346 -22.75 -3.72 20.37
C GLY A 346 -22.24 -2.33 19.96
N GLU A 347 -22.83 -1.28 20.54
CA GLU A 347 -22.51 0.12 20.23
C GLU A 347 -21.05 0.50 20.47
N PHE A 348 -20.39 -0.11 21.48
CA PHE A 348 -18.97 0.10 21.73
C PHE A 348 -18.14 -0.23 20.48
N GLY A 349 -18.51 -1.31 19.78
CA GLY A 349 -17.84 -1.72 18.55
C GLY A 349 -17.97 -0.70 17.43
N ILE A 350 -19.14 -0.07 17.28
CA ILE A 350 -19.34 0.99 16.28
C ILE A 350 -18.47 2.20 16.58
N HIS A 351 -18.41 2.64 17.83
CA HIS A 351 -17.54 3.75 18.22
C HIS A 351 -16.07 3.44 17.98
N PHE A 352 -15.65 2.22 18.36
CA PHE A 352 -14.28 1.77 18.17
C PHE A 352 -13.89 1.74 16.68
N ILE A 353 -14.75 1.16 15.81
CA ILE A 353 -14.44 1.06 14.38
C ILE A 353 -14.47 2.43 13.70
N THR A 354 -15.34 3.34 14.12
CA THR A 354 -15.40 4.70 13.58
C THR A 354 -14.14 5.50 13.93
N ILE A 355 -13.63 5.35 15.16
CA ILE A 355 -12.33 5.94 15.55
C ILE A 355 -11.17 5.26 14.78
N SER A 356 -11.21 3.94 14.67
CA SER A 356 -10.18 3.19 13.95
C SER A 356 -10.09 3.60 12.48
N ILE A 357 -11.22 3.69 11.77
CA ILE A 357 -11.23 4.09 10.36
C ILE A 357 -10.74 5.53 10.17
N PHE A 358 -11.03 6.43 11.11
CA PHE A 358 -10.50 7.79 11.11
C PHE A 358 -8.97 7.79 11.22
N LEU A 359 -8.40 7.04 12.16
CA LEU A 359 -6.96 6.95 12.35
C LEU A 359 -6.26 6.27 11.16
N PHE A 360 -6.87 5.21 10.62
CA PHE A 360 -6.36 4.50 9.45
C PHE A 360 -6.37 5.40 8.21
N ALA A 361 -7.47 6.09 7.95
CA ALA A 361 -7.57 7.05 6.87
C ALA A 361 -6.56 8.20 7.03
N PHE A 362 -6.49 8.79 8.22
CA PHE A 362 -5.55 9.88 8.50
C PHE A 362 -4.09 9.47 8.27
N SER A 363 -3.69 8.29 8.76
CA SER A 363 -2.33 7.79 8.50
C SER A 363 -2.08 7.54 7.01
N SER A 364 -3.07 7.01 6.27
CA SER A 364 -2.94 6.82 4.83
C SER A 364 -2.85 8.13 4.06
N LEU A 365 -3.63 9.15 4.42
CA LEU A 365 -3.56 10.47 3.78
C LEU A 365 -2.15 11.07 3.85
N ILE A 366 -1.48 10.96 5.00
CA ILE A 366 -0.12 11.50 5.17
C ILE A 366 0.94 10.62 4.50
N GLY A 367 0.78 9.28 4.51
CA GLY A 367 1.64 8.34 3.81
C GLY A 367 1.56 8.48 2.29
N ASN A 368 0.35 8.55 1.75
CA ASN A 368 0.05 8.78 0.33
C ASN A 368 0.67 10.10 -0.16
N TYR A 369 0.53 11.15 0.65
CA TYR A 369 1.15 12.43 0.34
C TYR A 369 2.68 12.33 0.26
N CYS A 370 3.33 11.57 1.15
CA CYS A 370 4.78 11.37 1.12
C CYS A 370 5.24 10.77 -0.22
N TYR A 371 4.52 9.77 -0.75
CA TYR A 371 4.80 9.20 -2.06
C TYR A 371 4.60 10.21 -3.20
N ALA A 372 3.50 10.94 -3.14
CA ALA A 372 3.16 11.93 -4.15
C ALA A 372 4.16 13.12 -4.14
N GLU A 373 4.62 13.57 -2.97
CA GLU A 373 5.64 14.63 -2.84
C GLU A 373 6.97 14.22 -3.49
N SER A 374 7.43 12.98 -3.26
CA SER A 374 8.66 12.45 -3.90
C SER A 374 8.58 12.49 -5.42
N ASN A 375 7.43 12.07 -5.97
CA ASN A 375 7.18 12.07 -7.41
C ASN A 375 6.94 13.46 -7.99
N PHE A 376 6.31 14.35 -7.22
CA PHE A 376 6.15 15.76 -7.62
C PHE A 376 7.51 16.46 -7.72
N LYS A 377 8.40 16.26 -6.74
CA LYS A 377 9.76 16.79 -6.75
C LYS A 377 10.60 16.23 -7.90
N PHE A 378 10.35 14.98 -8.31
CA PHE A 378 11.00 14.41 -9.49
C PHE A 378 10.63 15.18 -10.78
N ILE A 379 9.39 15.62 -10.91
CA ILE A 379 8.91 16.39 -12.07
C ILE A 379 9.38 17.86 -11.97
N ILE A 380 9.08 18.50 -10.83
CA ILE A 380 9.31 19.93 -10.57
C ILE A 380 9.87 20.11 -9.16
N ASP A 381 11.16 20.40 -9.07
CA ASP A 381 11.81 20.72 -7.79
C ASP A 381 11.77 22.24 -7.54
N ASN A 382 10.61 22.72 -7.09
CA ASN A 382 10.35 24.13 -6.81
C ASN A 382 9.48 24.30 -5.56
N LYS A 383 9.95 25.07 -4.57
CA LYS A 383 9.26 25.31 -3.29
C LYS A 383 7.86 25.92 -3.44
N LYS A 384 7.67 26.86 -4.39
CA LYS A 384 6.37 27.51 -4.63
C LYS A 384 5.38 26.53 -5.27
N ALA A 385 5.84 25.74 -6.25
CA ALA A 385 5.03 24.71 -6.89
C ALA A 385 4.62 23.63 -5.88
N LEU A 386 5.54 23.21 -5.01
CA LEU A 386 5.25 22.25 -3.93
C LEU A 386 4.21 22.80 -2.93
N PHE A 387 4.28 24.07 -2.59
CA PHE A 387 3.27 24.71 -1.72
C PHE A 387 1.87 24.65 -2.36
N ILE A 388 1.76 24.97 -3.65
CA ILE A 388 0.49 24.87 -4.40
C ILE A 388 0.00 23.43 -4.43
N PHE A 389 0.90 22.46 -4.69
CA PHE A 389 0.58 21.04 -4.68
C PHE A 389 0.00 20.58 -3.33
N ARG A 390 0.55 21.05 -2.20
CA ARG A 390 0.03 20.77 -0.86
C ARG A 390 -1.39 21.30 -0.70
N ILE A 391 -1.66 22.54 -1.15
CA ILE A 391 -3.02 23.10 -1.11
C ILE A 391 -3.99 22.27 -1.95
N ILE A 392 -3.61 21.91 -3.18
CA ILE A 392 -4.44 21.07 -4.06
C ILE A 392 -4.74 19.73 -3.37
N THR A 393 -3.76 19.08 -2.76
CA THR A 393 -3.96 17.82 -2.03
C THR A 393 -5.00 17.98 -0.90
N VAL A 394 -4.88 19.05 -0.10
CA VAL A 394 -5.81 19.33 1.01
C VAL A 394 -7.24 19.55 0.48
N MET A 395 -7.39 20.29 -0.62
CA MET A 395 -8.68 20.51 -1.26
C MET A 395 -9.30 19.22 -1.79
N ILE A 396 -8.50 18.35 -2.39
CA ILE A 396 -8.97 17.05 -2.90
C ILE A 396 -9.45 16.15 -1.76
N ILE A 397 -8.77 16.14 -0.62
CA ILE A 397 -9.23 15.40 0.57
C ILE A 397 -10.58 15.93 1.05
N PHE A 398 -10.74 17.26 1.10
CA PHE A 398 -11.99 17.89 1.50
C PHE A 398 -13.17 17.46 0.60
N PHE A 399 -13.00 17.55 -0.72
CA PHE A 399 -14.05 17.17 -1.66
C PHE A 399 -14.25 15.66 -1.77
N GLY A 400 -13.21 14.88 -1.49
CA GLY A 400 -13.27 13.42 -1.50
C GLY A 400 -14.26 12.83 -0.50
N ALA A 401 -14.42 13.45 0.66
CA ALA A 401 -15.41 13.05 1.66
C ALA A 401 -16.87 13.11 1.14
N GLN A 402 -17.12 13.89 0.09
CA GLN A 402 -18.43 14.11 -0.54
C GLN A 402 -18.62 13.26 -1.80
N ALA A 403 -17.70 12.36 -2.12
CA ALA A 403 -17.76 11.52 -3.31
C ALA A 403 -18.84 10.42 -3.20
N SER A 404 -19.19 9.81 -4.34
CA SER A 404 -20.06 8.63 -4.38
C SER A 404 -19.23 7.34 -4.31
N PHE A 405 -19.78 6.30 -3.64
CA PHE A 405 -19.10 5.02 -3.41
C PHE A 405 -18.53 4.41 -4.70
N ASN A 406 -19.39 4.15 -5.67
CA ASN A 406 -18.96 3.43 -6.88
C ASN A 406 -17.93 4.21 -7.69
N THR A 407 -18.16 5.49 -7.91
CA THR A 407 -17.24 6.33 -8.71
C THR A 407 -15.85 6.41 -8.09
N ILE A 408 -15.75 6.56 -6.76
CA ILE A 408 -14.45 6.73 -6.11
C ILE A 408 -13.66 5.43 -6.05
N TRP A 409 -14.33 4.29 -5.85
CA TRP A 409 -13.70 2.98 -5.88
C TRP A 409 -13.22 2.62 -7.29
N ASP A 410 -14.06 2.82 -8.32
CA ASP A 410 -13.69 2.53 -9.70
C ASP A 410 -12.57 3.42 -10.20
N LEU A 411 -12.57 4.70 -9.84
CA LEU A 411 -11.48 5.63 -10.18
C LEU A 411 -10.16 5.18 -9.54
N ALA A 412 -10.18 4.87 -8.24
CA ALA A 412 -9.00 4.39 -7.52
C ALA A 412 -8.43 3.11 -8.16
N ASP A 413 -9.29 2.16 -8.49
CA ASP A 413 -8.92 0.89 -9.10
C ASP A 413 -8.30 1.07 -10.50
N VAL A 414 -8.87 1.91 -11.35
CA VAL A 414 -8.35 2.19 -12.70
C VAL A 414 -6.97 2.84 -12.63
N LEU A 415 -6.81 3.86 -11.79
CA LEU A 415 -5.53 4.56 -11.63
C LEU A 415 -4.45 3.64 -11.06
N MET A 416 -4.81 2.83 -10.06
CA MET A 416 -3.95 1.79 -9.49
C MET A 416 -3.51 0.78 -10.55
N GLY A 417 -4.43 0.33 -11.39
CA GLY A 417 -4.16 -0.66 -12.43
C GLY A 417 -3.12 -0.18 -13.43
N PHE A 418 -3.25 1.05 -13.95
CA PHE A 418 -2.27 1.63 -14.88
C PHE A 418 -0.90 1.80 -14.25
N MET A 419 -0.85 2.29 -13.01
CA MET A 419 0.40 2.48 -12.29
C MET A 419 1.10 1.14 -12.03
N ALA A 420 0.36 0.12 -11.59
CA ALA A 420 0.89 -1.22 -11.33
C ALA A 420 1.45 -1.88 -12.60
N ILE A 421 0.73 -1.83 -13.72
CA ILE A 421 1.22 -2.39 -15.00
C ILE A 421 2.56 -1.77 -15.38
N MET A 422 2.66 -0.45 -15.31
CA MET A 422 3.90 0.25 -15.65
C MET A 422 5.06 -0.17 -14.75
N ASN A 423 4.85 -0.20 -13.44
CA ASN A 423 5.91 -0.59 -12.50
C ASN A 423 6.33 -2.04 -12.66
N ILE A 424 5.36 -2.97 -12.82
CA ILE A 424 5.67 -4.40 -12.99
C ILE A 424 6.57 -4.63 -14.21
N VAL A 425 6.26 -4.00 -15.34
CA VAL A 425 7.11 -4.09 -16.53
C VAL A 425 8.54 -3.59 -16.23
N VAL A 426 8.66 -2.48 -15.53
CA VAL A 426 9.96 -1.89 -15.19
C VAL A 426 10.74 -2.80 -14.23
N ILE A 427 10.12 -3.32 -13.17
CA ILE A 427 10.85 -4.20 -12.23
C ILE A 427 11.21 -5.55 -12.85
N LEU A 428 10.46 -6.05 -13.82
CA LEU A 428 10.85 -7.23 -14.60
C LEU A 428 12.12 -6.98 -15.41
N LEU A 429 12.25 -5.81 -16.03
CA LEU A 429 13.44 -5.42 -16.79
C LEU A 429 14.66 -5.22 -15.87
N LEU A 430 14.47 -4.60 -14.71
CA LEU A 430 15.54 -4.20 -13.78
C LEU A 430 15.84 -5.24 -12.69
N GLY A 431 15.05 -6.28 -12.54
CA GLY A 431 15.15 -7.26 -11.46
C GLY A 431 16.53 -7.89 -11.29
N LYS A 432 17.29 -8.01 -12.39
CA LYS A 432 18.69 -8.51 -12.35
C LYS A 432 19.59 -7.69 -11.43
N ILE A 433 19.34 -6.39 -11.27
CA ILE A 433 20.09 -5.51 -10.36
C ILE A 433 19.84 -5.92 -8.92
N ALA A 434 18.58 -6.06 -8.54
CA ALA A 434 18.20 -6.50 -7.20
C ALA A 434 18.72 -7.92 -6.88
N PHE A 435 18.77 -8.83 -7.87
CA PHE A 435 19.37 -10.16 -7.68
C PHE A 435 20.86 -10.09 -7.39
N LYS A 436 21.62 -9.18 -8.05
CA LYS A 436 23.04 -8.95 -7.76
C LYS A 436 23.21 -8.43 -6.32
N CYS A 437 22.42 -7.43 -5.92
CA CYS A 437 22.43 -6.89 -4.57
C CYS A 437 22.13 -7.97 -3.52
N LEU A 438 21.11 -8.83 -3.75
CA LEU A 438 20.76 -9.92 -2.84
C LEU A 438 21.89 -10.95 -2.70
N LYS A 439 22.58 -11.26 -3.80
CA LYS A 439 23.72 -12.17 -3.80
C LYS A 439 24.88 -11.58 -2.99
N ASP A 440 25.21 -10.33 -3.22
CA ASP A 440 26.25 -9.60 -2.50
C ASP A 440 25.97 -9.54 -1.01
N TYR A 441 24.79 -9.07 -0.62
CA TYR A 441 24.31 -9.05 0.77
C TYR A 441 24.47 -10.42 1.45
N SER A 442 24.04 -11.49 0.75
CA SER A 442 24.08 -12.84 1.29
C SER A 442 25.52 -13.37 1.48
N ILE A 443 26.48 -12.94 0.64
CA ILE A 443 27.90 -13.30 0.78
C ILE A 443 28.48 -12.60 2.02
N GLN A 444 28.33 -11.27 2.12
CA GLN A 444 28.85 -10.49 3.24
C GLN A 444 28.28 -10.97 4.58
N LYS A 445 26.98 -11.31 4.65
CA LYS A 445 26.35 -11.88 5.86
C LYS A 445 26.95 -13.25 6.25
N LYS A 446 27.25 -14.11 5.26
CA LYS A 446 27.91 -15.41 5.55
C LYS A 446 29.32 -15.25 6.09
N GLU A 447 30.00 -14.16 5.72
CA GLU A 447 31.33 -13.79 6.25
C GLU A 447 31.24 -13.15 7.64
N GLY A 448 30.05 -13.01 8.22
CA GLY A 448 29.83 -12.40 9.53
C GLY A 448 29.92 -10.88 9.55
N LYS A 449 29.93 -10.23 8.37
CA LYS A 449 30.00 -8.77 8.23
C LYS A 449 28.61 -8.13 8.29
N ASP A 450 28.55 -6.86 8.67
CA ASP A 450 27.37 -6.02 8.34
C ASP A 450 27.52 -5.55 6.89
N PRO A 451 26.55 -5.89 6.00
CA PRO A 451 26.71 -5.63 4.58
C PRO A 451 26.75 -4.14 4.24
N ILE A 452 27.75 -3.77 3.46
CA ILE A 452 27.92 -2.44 2.88
C ILE A 452 27.83 -2.55 1.35
N PHE A 453 27.15 -1.62 0.73
CA PHE A 453 26.89 -1.66 -0.71
C PHE A 453 27.94 -0.87 -1.49
N HIS A 454 28.62 -1.58 -2.41
CA HIS A 454 29.58 -1.02 -3.34
C HIS A 454 29.11 -1.25 -4.79
N PRO A 455 28.47 -0.27 -5.44
CA PRO A 455 27.87 -0.45 -6.76
C PRO A 455 28.87 -0.89 -7.83
N ASP A 456 30.11 -0.38 -7.79
CA ASP A 456 31.15 -0.70 -8.76
C ASP A 456 31.54 -2.18 -8.74
N ASN A 457 31.63 -2.79 -7.57
CA ASN A 457 31.94 -4.22 -7.41
C ASN A 457 30.89 -5.12 -8.09
N LEU A 458 29.67 -4.59 -8.27
CA LEU A 458 28.54 -5.30 -8.89
C LEU A 458 28.31 -4.89 -10.35
N GLY A 459 29.10 -3.93 -10.87
CA GLY A 459 28.92 -3.34 -12.19
C GLY A 459 27.55 -2.67 -12.33
N ILE A 460 27.08 -1.99 -11.27
CA ILE A 460 25.84 -1.20 -11.26
C ILE A 460 26.23 0.25 -11.55
N LYS A 461 25.66 0.81 -12.62
CA LYS A 461 25.94 2.17 -13.08
C LYS A 461 24.90 3.15 -12.55
N ASN A 462 25.25 4.44 -12.54
CA ASN A 462 24.37 5.56 -12.19
C ASN A 462 23.77 5.47 -10.76
N ALA A 463 24.53 4.90 -9.83
CA ALA A 463 24.21 4.84 -8.41
C ALA A 463 25.07 5.86 -7.63
N GLU A 464 25.07 7.12 -8.11
CA GLU A 464 26.00 8.19 -7.68
C GLU A 464 26.02 8.40 -6.18
N PHE A 465 24.83 8.39 -5.54
CA PHE A 465 24.71 8.58 -4.09
C PHE A 465 25.68 7.67 -3.29
N TRP A 466 25.85 6.42 -3.71
CA TRP A 466 26.66 5.44 -2.98
C TRP A 466 28.16 5.69 -3.11
N HIS A 467 28.62 6.35 -4.17
CA HIS A 467 30.02 6.75 -4.31
C HIS A 467 30.42 7.87 -3.35
N ASP A 468 29.47 8.76 -3.04
CA ASP A 468 29.75 9.94 -2.20
C ASP A 468 29.85 9.58 -0.70
N ILE A 469 29.17 8.51 -0.27
CA ILE A 469 29.01 8.17 1.15
C ILE A 469 29.63 6.81 1.56
N GLU A 470 30.27 6.11 0.63
CA GLU A 470 30.89 4.80 0.89
C GLU A 470 31.75 4.80 2.16
N LYS A 471 32.59 5.81 2.33
CA LYS A 471 33.47 5.97 3.49
C LYS A 471 32.74 6.29 4.80
N GLU A 472 31.52 6.83 4.75
CA GLU A 472 30.74 7.14 5.96
C GLU A 472 30.16 5.86 6.57
N TYR A 473 29.67 4.93 5.74
CA TYR A 473 29.13 3.63 6.21
C TYR A 473 30.20 2.61 6.63
N GLU A 474 31.48 2.83 6.30
CA GLU A 474 32.58 2.01 6.81
C GLU A 474 32.89 2.23 8.29
N LYS A 475 32.41 3.34 8.86
CA LYS A 475 32.54 3.61 10.30
C LYS A 475 31.52 2.77 11.10
N PRO A 476 31.95 2.06 12.16
CA PRO A 476 31.00 1.32 12.99
C PRO A 476 29.98 2.27 13.62
N VAL A 477 28.70 1.91 13.53
CA VAL A 477 27.63 2.62 14.27
C VAL A 477 27.87 2.34 15.75
N GLU A 478 28.07 3.40 16.56
CA GLU A 478 28.12 3.26 18.02
C GLU A 478 26.78 2.69 18.49
N VAL A 479 26.84 1.53 19.16
CA VAL A 479 25.71 0.71 19.60
C VAL A 479 24.99 1.36 20.78
#